data_d6b80bd37591aa005f1bca9b414fb30a
#
_entry.id   d6b80bd37591aa005f1bca9b414fb30a
#
_cell.length_a   1.000
_cell.length_b   1.000
_cell.length_c   1.000
_cell.angle_alpha   90.00
_cell.angle_beta   90.00
_cell.angle_gamma   90.00
#
_symmetry.space_group_name_H-M   'P 1'
#
loop_
_entity.id
_entity.type
_entity.pdbx_description
1 polymer ?
#
loop_
_entity_poly.entity_id
_entity_poly.type
_entity_poly.pdbx_seq_one_letter_code
_entity_poly.pdbx_strand_id
1 'polypeptide(L)'
;QQMLSQLRAIEGPIYLTIDIDGLDGGIVPATGTPVPGGLSFWQAVEIIEAVFSAPNARVIGMDINEIVPQKDTPLTQFTAAMLATKGIVYHINNRITGKW
;
A
#
# COMPACT_ATOMS: atom_id res chain seq x y z
N GLN A 1 9.37 -15.43 -2.27
CA GLN A 1 8.42 -14.96 -1.28
C GLN A 1 7.07 -15.63 -1.47
N GLN A 2 6.73 -16.50 -0.53
CA GLN A 2 5.48 -17.24 -0.59
C GLN A 2 4.26 -16.32 -0.51
N MET A 3 4.30 -15.32 0.39
CA MET A 3 3.21 -14.35 0.55
C MET A 3 2.96 -13.57 -0.75
N LEU A 4 4.01 -13.09 -1.41
CA LEU A 4 3.86 -12.33 -2.66
C LEU A 4 3.29 -13.21 -3.77
N SER A 5 3.69 -14.48 -3.84
CA SER A 5 3.12 -15.44 -4.79
C SER A 5 1.63 -15.66 -4.54
N GLN A 6 1.22 -15.74 -3.28
CA GLN A 6 -0.19 -15.89 -2.91
C GLN A 6 -0.99 -14.65 -3.31
N LEU A 7 -0.42 -13.46 -3.10
CA LEU A 7 -1.08 -12.21 -3.49
C LEU A 7 -1.27 -12.13 -5.01
N ARG A 8 -0.26 -12.54 -5.78
CA ARG A 8 -0.35 -12.54 -7.24
C ARG A 8 -1.32 -13.58 -7.80
N ALA A 9 -1.73 -14.55 -6.98
CA ALA A 9 -2.70 -15.57 -7.37
C ALA A 9 -4.16 -15.19 -7.07
N ILE A 10 -4.41 -14.02 -6.49
CA ILE A 10 -5.76 -13.54 -6.19
C ILE A 10 -6.52 -13.30 -7.48
N GLU A 11 -7.82 -13.58 -7.46
CA GLU A 11 -8.70 -13.41 -8.61
C GLU A 11 -9.86 -12.48 -8.28
N GLY A 12 -10.36 -11.79 -9.30
CA GLY A 12 -11.57 -10.97 -9.20
C GLY A 12 -11.33 -9.52 -8.80
N PRO A 13 -12.40 -8.81 -8.45
CA PRO A 13 -12.29 -7.41 -8.03
C PRO A 13 -11.71 -7.31 -6.62
N ILE A 14 -10.79 -6.36 -6.45
CA ILE A 14 -10.08 -6.13 -5.18
C ILE A 14 -10.30 -4.69 -4.76
N TYR A 15 -10.68 -4.50 -3.51
CA TYR A 15 -10.58 -3.20 -2.85
C TYR A 15 -9.41 -3.26 -1.88
N LEU A 16 -8.38 -2.43 -2.12
CA LEU A 16 -7.17 -2.43 -1.30
C LEU A 16 -7.26 -1.38 -0.21
N THR A 17 -7.34 -1.81 1.03
CA THR A 17 -7.31 -0.90 2.17
C THR A 17 -5.97 -1.05 2.89
N ILE A 18 -5.33 0.09 3.17
CA ILE A 18 -4.04 0.13 3.82
C ILE A 18 -4.20 0.85 5.15
N ASP A 19 -3.90 0.15 6.22
CA ASP A 19 -3.82 0.72 7.56
C ASP A 19 -2.36 1.13 7.77
N ILE A 20 -2.10 2.43 7.88
CA ILE A 20 -0.72 2.93 7.90
C ILE A 20 0.07 2.42 9.11
N ASP A 21 -0.60 2.07 10.21
CA ASP A 21 0.08 1.52 11.37
C ASP A 21 0.58 0.08 11.18
N GLY A 22 0.30 -0.54 10.04
CA GLY A 22 0.95 -1.78 9.64
C GLY A 22 2.42 -1.61 9.27
N LEU A 23 2.85 -0.38 8.98
CA LEU A 23 4.26 -0.07 8.76
C LEU A 23 4.98 0.17 10.08
N ASP A 24 6.31 0.10 10.04
CA ASP A 24 7.11 0.33 11.25
C ASP A 24 6.90 1.74 11.82
N GLY A 25 6.71 1.84 13.13
CA GLY A 25 6.49 3.12 13.80
C GLY A 25 7.62 4.12 13.64
N GLY A 26 8.82 3.66 13.27
CA GLY A 26 9.95 4.52 12.96
C GLY A 26 9.75 5.36 11.69
N ILE A 27 8.91 4.88 10.76
CA ILE A 27 8.62 5.60 9.52
C ILE A 27 7.20 6.15 9.48
N VAL A 28 6.32 5.72 10.40
CA VAL A 28 4.95 6.22 10.50
C VAL A 28 4.60 6.52 11.97
N PRO A 29 5.30 7.47 12.61
CA PRO A 29 5.02 7.76 14.02
C PRO A 29 3.68 8.45 14.25
N ALA A 30 3.11 9.10 13.25
CA ALA A 30 1.87 9.86 13.37
C ALA A 30 0.65 8.98 13.06
N THR A 31 0.45 7.98 13.89
CA THR A 31 -0.71 7.09 13.86
C THR A 31 -1.16 6.81 15.27
N GLY A 32 -2.36 6.26 15.45
CA GLY A 32 -2.93 6.00 16.77
C GLY A 32 -2.16 4.96 17.57
N THR A 33 -1.60 3.96 16.88
CA THR A 33 -0.90 2.83 17.53
C THR A 33 0.41 2.51 16.82
N PRO A 34 1.41 3.42 16.87
CA PRO A 34 2.71 3.13 16.26
C PRO A 34 3.39 1.96 16.97
N VAL A 35 3.94 1.03 16.20
CA VAL A 35 4.57 -0.18 16.74
C VAL A 35 5.96 -0.38 16.12
N PRO A 36 6.90 -0.92 16.87
CA PRO A 36 8.17 -1.35 16.29
C PRO A 36 8.00 -2.66 15.52
N GLY A 37 8.86 -2.92 14.55
CA GLY A 37 8.88 -4.19 13.84
C GLY A 37 7.79 -4.37 12.81
N GLY A 38 7.12 -3.31 12.39
CA GLY A 38 6.17 -3.35 11.30
C GLY A 38 6.85 -3.42 9.94
N LEU A 39 6.05 -3.34 8.88
CA LEU A 39 6.58 -3.40 7.52
C LEU A 39 7.48 -2.21 7.22
N SER A 40 8.55 -2.44 6.47
CA SER A 40 9.33 -1.35 5.90
C SER A 40 8.54 -0.72 4.75
N PHE A 41 8.97 0.48 4.34
CA PHE A 41 8.36 1.14 3.19
C PHE A 41 8.39 0.24 1.93
N TRP A 42 9.54 -0.36 1.65
CA TRP A 42 9.70 -1.16 0.44
C TRP A 42 8.97 -2.49 0.51
N GLN A 43 8.82 -3.07 1.70
CA GLN A 43 7.96 -4.25 1.86
C GLN A 43 6.49 -3.90 1.55
N ALA A 44 6.02 -2.75 2.03
CA ALA A 44 4.67 -2.28 1.71
C ALA A 44 4.50 -2.05 0.20
N VAL A 45 5.49 -1.43 -0.46
CA VAL A 45 5.47 -1.23 -1.91
C VAL A 45 5.40 -2.56 -2.66
N GLU A 46 6.19 -3.55 -2.24
CA GLU A 46 6.17 -4.88 -2.87
C GLU A 46 4.79 -5.54 -2.76
N ILE A 47 4.13 -5.40 -1.61
CA ILE A 47 2.79 -5.95 -1.40
C ILE A 47 1.79 -5.25 -2.33
N ILE A 48 1.82 -3.93 -2.41
CA ILE A 48 0.94 -3.16 -3.29
C ILE A 48 1.17 -3.57 -4.74
N GLU A 49 2.43 -3.65 -5.16
CA GLU A 49 2.79 -4.06 -6.52
C GLU A 49 2.27 -5.47 -6.83
N ALA A 50 2.42 -6.40 -5.91
CA ALA A 50 1.96 -7.77 -6.11
C ALA A 50 0.44 -7.83 -6.32
N VAL A 51 -0.33 -7.05 -5.57
CA VAL A 51 -1.79 -6.99 -5.71
C VAL A 51 -2.18 -6.40 -7.07
N PHE A 52 -1.57 -5.29 -7.46
CA PHE A 52 -1.87 -4.65 -8.75
C PHE A 52 -1.42 -5.49 -9.94
N SER A 53 -0.35 -6.26 -9.80
CA SER A 53 0.18 -7.09 -10.90
C SER A 53 -0.43 -8.48 -10.96
N ALA A 54 -1.31 -8.84 -10.02
CA ALA A 54 -2.00 -10.13 -10.06
C ALA A 54 -2.80 -10.24 -11.36
N PRO A 55 -2.48 -11.23 -12.23
CA PRO A 55 -3.01 -11.23 -13.59
C PRO A 55 -4.52 -11.42 -13.69
N ASN A 56 -5.14 -12.03 -12.69
CA ASN A 56 -6.57 -12.32 -12.69
C ASN A 56 -7.36 -11.47 -11.71
N ALA A 57 -6.70 -10.46 -11.12
CA ALA A 57 -7.34 -9.53 -10.19
C ALA A 57 -7.39 -8.12 -10.79
N ARG A 58 -8.36 -7.36 -10.34
CA ARG A 58 -8.55 -5.98 -10.75
C ARG A 58 -8.79 -5.12 -9.52
N VAL A 59 -7.87 -4.21 -9.22
CA VAL A 59 -8.04 -3.28 -8.10
C VAL A 59 -9.03 -2.21 -8.52
N ILE A 60 -10.19 -2.19 -7.85
CA ILE A 60 -11.28 -1.27 -8.17
C ILE A 60 -11.35 -0.07 -7.25
N GLY A 61 -10.59 -0.05 -6.18
CA GLY A 61 -10.51 1.06 -5.25
C GLY A 61 -9.41 0.84 -4.23
N MET A 62 -8.99 1.93 -3.60
CA MET A 62 -7.93 1.89 -2.58
C MET A 62 -8.16 3.01 -1.58
N ASP A 63 -7.84 2.76 -0.33
CA ASP A 63 -7.74 3.80 0.69
C ASP A 63 -6.55 3.58 1.61
N ILE A 64 -6.18 4.63 2.32
CA ILE A 64 -5.14 4.58 3.35
C ILE A 64 -5.70 5.25 4.59
N ASN A 65 -5.65 4.56 5.72
CA ASN A 65 -6.30 4.96 6.96
C ASN A 65 -5.30 5.11 8.11
N GLU A 66 -5.78 5.63 9.21
CA GLU A 66 -5.10 5.71 10.50
C GLU A 66 -3.95 6.73 10.53
N ILE A 67 -3.98 7.73 9.67
CA ILE A 67 -3.03 8.84 9.72
C ILE A 67 -3.53 9.84 10.76
N VAL A 68 -2.68 10.13 11.75
CA VAL A 68 -2.98 11.16 12.78
C VAL A 68 -1.92 12.24 12.61
N PRO A 69 -2.22 13.36 11.96
CA PRO A 69 -1.23 14.39 11.68
C PRO A 69 -0.61 14.93 12.97
N GLN A 70 0.70 15.13 12.95
CA GLN A 70 1.47 15.71 14.05
C GLN A 70 2.21 16.95 13.55
N LYS A 71 2.36 17.94 14.45
CA LYS A 71 3.01 19.21 14.11
C LYS A 71 4.49 19.05 13.82
N ASP A 72 5.14 18.12 14.51
CA ASP A 72 6.61 18.03 14.52
C ASP A 72 7.20 17.27 13.36
N THR A 73 6.38 16.46 12.66
CA THR A 73 6.90 15.67 11.55
C THR A 73 5.80 15.36 10.53
N PRO A 74 6.07 15.62 9.25
CA PRO A 74 5.17 15.19 8.16
C PRO A 74 5.51 13.80 7.64
N LEU A 75 6.40 13.05 8.31
CA LEU A 75 6.92 11.77 7.78
C LEU A 75 5.80 10.77 7.45
N THR A 76 4.86 10.58 8.38
CA THR A 76 3.76 9.64 8.16
C THR A 76 2.89 10.06 6.98
N GLN A 77 2.59 11.36 6.87
CA GLN A 77 1.82 11.90 5.76
C GLN A 77 2.54 11.71 4.42
N PHE A 78 3.84 11.97 4.37
CA PHE A 78 4.64 11.73 3.16
C PHE A 78 4.71 10.25 2.82
N THR A 79 4.89 9.38 3.81
CA THR A 79 4.91 7.93 3.59
C THR A 79 3.59 7.46 2.99
N ALA A 80 2.46 7.89 3.57
CA ALA A 80 1.14 7.56 3.05
C ALA A 80 0.94 8.10 1.63
N ALA A 81 1.35 9.34 1.38
CA ALA A 81 1.23 9.95 0.05
C ALA A 81 2.07 9.20 -0.99
N MET A 82 3.26 8.73 -0.63
CA MET A 82 4.09 7.95 -1.53
C MET A 82 3.48 6.59 -1.84
N LEU A 83 2.89 5.92 -0.85
CA LEU A 83 2.20 4.65 -1.08
C LEU A 83 0.97 4.86 -1.98
N ALA A 84 0.20 5.92 -1.75
CA ALA A 84 -0.94 6.26 -2.60
C ALA A 84 -0.49 6.53 -4.03
N THR A 85 0.61 7.25 -4.21
CA THR A 85 1.18 7.54 -5.53
C THR A 85 1.59 6.26 -6.25
N LYS A 86 2.21 5.31 -5.55
CA LYS A 86 2.53 4.00 -6.12
C LYS A 86 1.29 3.28 -6.63
N GLY A 87 0.21 3.28 -5.84
CA GLY A 87 -1.04 2.67 -6.25
C GLY A 87 -1.61 3.33 -7.51
N ILE A 88 -1.57 4.66 -7.57
CA ILE A 88 -2.03 5.41 -8.75
C ILE A 88 -1.20 5.05 -9.98
N VAL A 89 0.12 4.99 -9.83
CA VAL A 89 1.03 4.64 -10.93
C VAL A 89 0.75 3.22 -11.44
N TYR A 90 0.59 2.26 -10.56
CA TYR A 90 0.28 0.88 -10.94
C TYR A 90 -1.08 0.79 -11.64
N HIS A 91 -2.06 1.53 -11.15
CA HIS A 91 -3.38 1.59 -11.79
C HIS A 91 -3.29 2.14 -13.23
N ILE A 92 -2.60 3.27 -13.39
CA ILE A 92 -2.42 3.88 -14.71
C ILE A 92 -1.69 2.91 -15.64
N ASN A 93 -0.64 2.27 -15.15
CA ASN A 93 0.12 1.28 -15.94
C ASN A 93 -0.79 0.13 -16.41
N ASN A 94 -1.64 -0.38 -15.54
CA ASN A 94 -2.59 -1.43 -15.91
C ASN A 94 -3.54 -0.97 -17.01
N ARG A 95 -3.98 0.29 -16.98
CA ARG A 95 -4.82 0.87 -18.02
C ARG A 95 -4.07 0.99 -19.34
N ILE A 96 -2.84 1.49 -19.30
CA ILE A 96 -2.02 1.68 -20.50
C ILE A 96 -1.69 0.35 -21.16
N THR A 97 -1.37 -0.67 -20.38
CA THR A 97 -1.02 -1.99 -20.91
C THR A 97 -2.23 -2.83 -21.29
N GLY A 98 -3.43 -2.33 -21.10
CA GLY A 98 -4.65 -3.01 -21.50
C GLY A 98 -5.05 -4.16 -20.59
N LYS A 99 -4.60 -4.18 -19.35
CA LYS A 99 -4.99 -5.22 -18.41
C LYS A 99 -6.49 -5.22 -18.14
N TRP A 100 -7.13 -4.03 -18.21
CA TRP A 100 -8.59 -3.89 -18.06
C TRP A 100 -9.10 -2.52 -18.47
#